data_6b221794ae872b2f9fcef867173f6798
#
_entry.id   6b221794ae872b2f9fcef867173f6798
#
_cell.length_a   1.000
_cell.length_b   1.000
_cell.length_c   1.000
_cell.angle_alpha   90.00
_cell.angle_beta   90.00
_cell.angle_gamma   90.00
#
_symmetry.space_group_name_H-M   'P 1'
#
loop_
_entity.id
_entity.type
_entity.pdbx_description
1 polymer ?
#
loop_
_entity_poly.entity_id
_entity_poly.type
_entity_poly.pdbx_seq_one_letter_code
_entity_poly.pdbx_strand_id
1 'polypeptide(L)'
;MDRISAVIRLLGMLAPLLVGVMARQAAGYDQGDVTPTLAWHEPSTNQGCGCDQTCCCNQGYCCDQGCCDLSCGDVICESIFGHPNPCCWTPLPLSTLFSEGWSDPWVPSPNGSGGAPRQGWINAADGNIYRLWFFTFAQGFNNPPQGNAYLGGYTIFTPFSRRIELITNIPYVVRNNGFDGLPTIDPQESTSFQSQTTFGDVSFTPRVLLHETQDLSLTAELTVLTPTGSAPVAGHSALVPNVAFWYNIADGWVVRGAIGDSISTAGDGGNTLISQLAIGQTLTDHNVPLLGDFTYYFSFVANTPLSNSGPTSVTLTPGIRTHLGNDWYFLAGVPVPLTEARVADLGMIFWFMKAW
;
A
#
# COMPACT_ATOMS: atom_id res chain seq x y z
N MET A 1 -7.12 11.45 29.64
CA MET A 1 -6.31 10.33 30.16
C MET A 1 -6.84 8.95 29.73
N ASP A 2 -8.10 8.81 29.38
CA ASP A 2 -8.71 7.49 29.10
C ASP A 2 -8.36 6.87 27.73
N ARG A 3 -7.91 7.65 26.76
CA ARG A 3 -7.64 7.17 25.40
C ARG A 3 -6.34 6.37 25.27
N ILE A 4 -5.29 6.80 25.95
CA ILE A 4 -4.02 6.07 26.01
C ILE A 4 -4.23 4.71 26.67
N SER A 5 -5.10 4.65 27.69
CA SER A 5 -5.49 3.42 28.37
C SER A 5 -6.22 2.43 27.43
N ALA A 6 -7.07 2.93 26.52
CA ALA A 6 -7.76 2.09 25.55
C ALA A 6 -6.79 1.49 24.49
N VAL A 7 -5.85 2.29 24.00
CA VAL A 7 -4.81 1.84 23.06
C VAL A 7 -3.88 0.82 23.73
N ILE A 8 -3.47 1.07 24.98
CA ILE A 8 -2.64 0.13 25.76
C ILE A 8 -3.40 -1.18 26.00
N ARG A 9 -4.72 -1.14 26.27
CA ARG A 9 -5.53 -2.35 26.43
C ARG A 9 -5.68 -3.12 25.14
N LEU A 10 -5.87 -2.43 24.00
CA LEU A 10 -5.95 -3.07 22.67
C LEU A 10 -4.63 -3.70 22.26
N LEU A 11 -3.51 -3.00 22.47
CA LEU A 11 -2.16 -3.55 22.28
C LEU A 11 -1.87 -4.67 23.25
N GLY A 12 -2.36 -4.58 24.49
CA GLY A 12 -2.26 -5.62 25.49
C GLY A 12 -3.10 -6.89 25.20
N MET A 13 -4.17 -6.77 24.42
CA MET A 13 -4.95 -7.93 23.93
C MET A 13 -4.31 -8.59 22.70
N LEU A 14 -3.59 -7.82 21.87
CA LEU A 14 -2.84 -8.36 20.73
C LEU A 14 -1.51 -9.01 21.14
N ALA A 15 -0.87 -8.53 22.20
CA ALA A 15 0.40 -9.03 22.69
C ALA A 15 0.34 -10.55 23.09
N PRO A 16 -0.65 -11.06 23.82
CA PRO A 16 -0.71 -12.49 24.17
C PRO A 16 -0.99 -13.38 22.95
N LEU A 17 -1.68 -12.89 21.93
CA LEU A 17 -1.88 -13.62 20.67
C LEU A 17 -0.55 -13.76 19.93
N LEU A 18 0.25 -12.69 19.86
CA LEU A 18 1.58 -12.66 19.28
C LEU A 18 2.57 -13.54 20.06
N VAL A 19 2.56 -13.45 21.39
CA VAL A 19 3.41 -14.28 22.26
C VAL A 19 3.00 -15.76 22.18
N GLY A 20 1.72 -16.06 22.08
CA GLY A 20 1.21 -17.43 21.91
C GLY A 20 1.65 -18.08 20.59
N VAL A 21 1.71 -17.31 19.51
CA VAL A 21 2.21 -17.79 18.21
C VAL A 21 3.73 -17.98 18.26
N MET A 22 4.47 -17.04 18.86
CA MET A 22 5.93 -17.15 19.01
C MET A 22 6.34 -18.30 19.95
N ALA A 23 5.61 -18.52 21.05
CA ALA A 23 5.90 -19.61 21.99
C ALA A 23 5.64 -21.00 21.37
N ARG A 24 4.69 -21.15 20.46
CA ARG A 24 4.48 -22.39 19.71
C ARG A 24 5.57 -22.67 18.70
N GLN A 25 6.15 -21.66 18.07
CA GLN A 25 7.30 -21.83 17.17
C GLN A 25 8.57 -22.18 17.94
N ALA A 26 8.80 -21.60 19.10
CA ALA A 26 9.96 -21.91 19.95
C ALA A 26 9.93 -23.32 20.58
N ALA A 27 8.76 -23.88 20.82
CA ALA A 27 8.60 -25.22 21.41
C ALA A 27 8.67 -26.37 20.39
N GLY A 28 8.76 -26.09 19.09
CA GLY A 28 8.86 -27.09 18.02
C GLY A 28 10.26 -27.38 17.49
N TYR A 29 11.27 -26.68 17.96
CA TYR A 29 12.65 -26.91 17.58
C TYR A 29 13.32 -27.90 18.53
N ASP A 30 13.05 -29.19 18.30
CA ASP A 30 13.93 -30.25 18.80
C ASP A 30 15.14 -30.34 17.87
N GLN A 31 16.34 -30.23 18.43
CA GLN A 31 17.61 -30.29 17.73
C GLN A 31 17.89 -31.72 17.23
N GLY A 32 17.18 -32.16 16.26
CA GLY A 32 17.55 -33.29 15.43
C GLY A 32 18.16 -32.74 14.13
N ASP A 33 19.35 -33.16 13.85
CA ASP A 33 20.20 -32.88 12.68
C ASP A 33 19.50 -33.14 11.34
N VAL A 34 18.50 -32.32 11.04
CA VAL A 34 17.85 -32.20 9.75
C VAL A 34 18.12 -30.78 9.30
N THR A 35 19.13 -30.62 8.45
CA THR A 35 19.13 -29.45 7.55
C THR A 35 17.71 -29.29 7.04
N PRO A 36 16.99 -28.22 7.37
CA PRO A 36 15.71 -27.99 6.76
C PRO A 36 15.99 -27.67 5.30
N THR A 37 15.90 -28.68 4.45
CA THR A 37 15.46 -28.47 3.09
C THR A 37 14.02 -28.01 3.20
N LEU A 38 13.81 -26.79 3.71
CA LEU A 38 12.70 -25.98 3.36
C LEU A 38 12.84 -25.77 1.86
N ALA A 39 12.25 -26.70 1.12
CA ALA A 39 11.89 -26.45 -0.25
C ALA A 39 10.84 -25.35 -0.23
N TRP A 40 11.32 -24.10 -0.01
CA TRP A 40 10.88 -23.07 -0.87
C TRP A 40 10.95 -23.66 -2.28
N HIS A 41 9.87 -23.74 -3.03
CA HIS A 41 9.97 -23.28 -4.36
C HIS A 41 10.19 -21.76 -4.28
N GLU A 42 11.24 -21.40 -3.53
CA GLU A 42 12.15 -20.46 -4.08
C GLU A 42 12.43 -20.94 -5.49
N PRO A 43 12.27 -20.15 -6.51
CA PRO A 43 13.27 -20.17 -7.56
C PRO A 43 14.56 -20.03 -6.75
N SER A 44 15.33 -21.11 -6.65
CA SER A 44 16.44 -21.36 -5.70
C SER A 44 17.30 -20.12 -5.56
N THR A 45 17.14 -19.38 -4.47
CA THR A 45 17.70 -18.05 -4.26
C THR A 45 19.18 -18.08 -3.92
N ASN A 46 19.77 -19.24 -3.81
CA ASN A 46 21.22 -19.37 -3.77
C ASN A 46 21.84 -19.75 -5.11
N GLN A 47 21.04 -20.09 -6.10
CA GLN A 47 21.40 -19.77 -7.45
C GLN A 47 20.80 -18.38 -7.64
N GLY A 48 21.60 -17.32 -7.42
CA GLY A 48 21.23 -16.04 -7.96
C GLY A 48 20.61 -16.31 -9.31
N CYS A 49 19.45 -15.77 -9.61
CA CYS A 49 18.99 -15.61 -10.97
C CYS A 49 20.04 -14.73 -11.66
N GLY A 50 21.28 -15.19 -11.73
CA GLY A 50 22.12 -14.86 -12.81
C GLY A 50 21.27 -15.34 -13.97
N CYS A 51 20.90 -14.45 -14.86
CA CYS A 51 20.30 -14.79 -16.13
C CYS A 51 21.29 -15.73 -16.82
N ASP A 52 21.38 -16.93 -16.28
CA ASP A 52 22.00 -18.03 -16.99
C ASP A 52 21.01 -18.30 -18.10
N GLN A 53 21.44 -18.08 -19.34
CA GLN A 53 20.68 -18.19 -20.58
C GLN A 53 19.72 -19.39 -20.62
N THR A 54 19.93 -20.36 -19.74
CA THR A 54 19.16 -21.58 -19.60
C THR A 54 17.82 -21.40 -18.86
N CYS A 55 17.68 -20.47 -17.92
CA CYS A 55 16.44 -20.33 -17.14
C CYS A 55 15.36 -19.54 -17.88
N CYS A 56 15.72 -18.54 -18.65
CA CYS A 56 14.76 -17.70 -19.38
C CYS A 56 14.39 -18.29 -20.74
N CYS A 57 15.30 -19.04 -21.40
CA CYS A 57 15.06 -19.60 -22.73
C CYS A 57 14.14 -20.82 -22.75
N ASN A 58 13.98 -21.57 -21.65
CA ASN A 58 13.15 -22.78 -21.63
C ASN A 58 11.64 -22.49 -21.58
N GLN A 59 11.22 -21.22 -21.36
CA GLN A 59 9.81 -20.83 -21.41
C GLN A 59 9.48 -19.86 -22.55
N GLY A 60 10.40 -19.67 -23.50
CA GLY A 60 10.15 -18.84 -24.68
C GLY A 60 10.34 -17.34 -24.47
N TYR A 61 10.76 -16.92 -23.28
CA TYR A 61 11.04 -15.51 -22.95
C TYR A 61 12.55 -15.33 -22.79
N CYS A 62 13.18 -14.71 -23.79
CA CYS A 62 14.61 -14.35 -23.73
C CYS A 62 14.78 -12.99 -23.11
N CYS A 63 15.33 -12.91 -21.89
CA CYS A 63 15.66 -11.63 -21.26
C CYS A 63 16.93 -10.97 -21.84
N ASP A 64 17.78 -11.72 -22.57
CA ASP A 64 19.12 -11.26 -23.01
C ASP A 64 19.30 -11.02 -24.51
N GLN A 65 18.38 -11.42 -25.33
CA GLN A 65 18.40 -11.00 -26.74
C GLN A 65 17.26 -10.02 -26.90
N GLY A 66 17.60 -8.78 -27.27
CA GLY A 66 16.68 -7.70 -27.48
C GLY A 66 15.31 -8.26 -27.86
N CYS A 67 14.44 -8.36 -26.87
CA CYS A 67 13.08 -8.83 -27.03
C CYS A 67 12.59 -8.17 -28.28
N CYS A 68 12.23 -8.94 -29.29
CA CYS A 68 11.69 -8.48 -30.54
C CYS A 68 10.98 -7.16 -30.29
N ASP A 69 11.30 -6.11 -31.02
CA ASP A 69 10.77 -4.75 -30.84
C ASP A 69 9.29 -4.79 -30.49
N LEU A 70 9.00 -4.96 -29.17
CA LEU A 70 7.64 -4.99 -28.68
C LEU A 70 7.05 -3.62 -28.94
N SER A 71 5.92 -3.57 -29.63
CA SER A 71 5.19 -2.31 -29.74
C SER A 71 4.76 -1.84 -28.34
N CYS A 72 4.53 -0.55 -28.19
CA CYS A 72 3.98 -0.03 -26.92
C CYS A 72 2.70 -0.77 -26.47
N GLY A 73 1.88 -1.21 -27.42
CA GLY A 73 0.68 -2.01 -27.16
C GLY A 73 1.01 -3.36 -26.57
N ASP A 74 2.02 -4.04 -27.08
CA ASP A 74 2.45 -5.37 -26.60
C ASP A 74 3.03 -5.26 -25.18
N VAL A 75 3.82 -4.22 -24.89
CA VAL A 75 4.37 -3.97 -23.55
C VAL A 75 3.23 -3.77 -22.53
N ILE A 76 2.22 -2.99 -22.89
CA ILE A 76 1.05 -2.75 -22.01
C ILE A 76 0.26 -4.04 -21.81
N CYS A 77 -0.03 -4.77 -22.90
CA CYS A 77 -0.76 -6.03 -22.80
C CYS A 77 -0.02 -7.05 -21.93
N GLU A 78 1.28 -7.19 -22.11
CA GLU A 78 2.11 -8.10 -21.32
C GLU A 78 2.17 -7.65 -19.84
N SER A 79 2.29 -6.36 -19.59
CA SER A 79 2.31 -5.82 -18.22
C SER A 79 1.00 -6.07 -17.47
N ILE A 80 -0.14 -5.98 -18.15
CA ILE A 80 -1.47 -6.10 -17.53
C ILE A 80 -1.92 -7.56 -17.48
N PHE A 81 -1.75 -8.33 -18.56
CA PHE A 81 -2.36 -9.64 -18.74
C PHE A 81 -1.35 -10.78 -18.90
N GLY A 82 -0.07 -10.47 -19.09
CA GLY A 82 0.99 -11.45 -19.28
C GLY A 82 1.30 -12.24 -18.01
N HIS A 83 2.16 -13.24 -18.19
CA HIS A 83 2.71 -14.05 -17.09
C HIS A 83 4.16 -13.59 -16.82
N PRO A 84 4.34 -12.57 -15.94
CA PRO A 84 5.66 -12.00 -15.72
C PRO A 84 6.61 -13.06 -15.15
N ASN A 85 7.81 -13.11 -15.72
CA ASN A 85 8.87 -13.94 -15.20
C ASN A 85 9.70 -13.13 -14.18
N PRO A 86 9.66 -13.46 -12.87
CA PRO A 86 10.45 -12.76 -11.86
C PRO A 86 11.95 -12.76 -12.12
N CYS A 87 12.46 -13.76 -12.84
CA CYS A 87 13.88 -13.86 -13.23
C CYS A 87 14.33 -12.74 -14.19
N CYS A 88 13.39 -12.07 -14.85
CA CYS A 88 13.68 -10.93 -15.73
C CYS A 88 13.78 -9.60 -14.98
N TRP A 89 13.62 -9.60 -13.69
CA TRP A 89 13.79 -8.38 -12.90
C TRP A 89 15.28 -7.96 -12.83
N THR A 90 15.52 -6.69 -13.05
CA THR A 90 16.83 -6.05 -12.92
C THR A 90 16.67 -4.73 -12.16
N PRO A 91 17.64 -4.30 -11.37
CA PRO A 91 17.58 -2.98 -10.74
C PRO A 91 17.40 -1.88 -11.79
N LEU A 92 16.64 -0.84 -11.44
CA LEU A 92 16.42 0.36 -12.26
C LEU A 92 16.94 1.58 -11.50
N PRO A 93 18.25 1.86 -11.53
CA PRO A 93 18.82 2.99 -10.82
C PRO A 93 18.34 4.32 -11.39
N LEU A 94 18.43 5.39 -10.59
CA LEU A 94 18.04 6.74 -11.01
C LEU A 94 18.83 7.22 -12.25
N SER A 95 20.08 6.75 -12.42
CA SER A 95 20.92 7.08 -13.58
C SER A 95 20.35 6.59 -14.92
N THR A 96 19.52 5.55 -14.91
CA THR A 96 18.87 5.01 -16.10
C THR A 96 17.40 5.46 -16.23
N LEU A 97 16.99 6.49 -15.47
CA LEU A 97 15.60 6.96 -15.46
C LEU A 97 15.06 7.29 -16.85
N PHE A 98 15.88 7.84 -17.74
CA PHE A 98 15.43 8.26 -19.06
C PHE A 98 15.72 7.25 -20.19
N SER A 99 16.34 6.11 -19.89
CA SER A 99 16.79 5.16 -20.91
C SER A 99 16.23 3.74 -20.74
N GLU A 100 15.89 3.31 -19.52
CA GLU A 100 15.53 1.91 -19.24
C GLU A 100 14.17 1.78 -18.53
N GLY A 101 13.51 0.65 -18.73
CA GLY A 101 12.27 0.27 -18.04
C GLY A 101 10.99 0.87 -18.61
N TRP A 102 11.08 1.78 -19.61
CA TRP A 102 9.90 2.40 -20.19
C TRP A 102 9.18 1.52 -21.19
N SER A 103 9.95 0.75 -21.94
CA SER A 103 9.46 -0.20 -22.96
C SER A 103 9.56 -1.66 -22.51
N ASP A 104 9.87 -1.88 -21.24
CA ASP A 104 9.96 -3.21 -20.68
C ASP A 104 8.64 -3.59 -20.01
N PRO A 105 8.06 -4.76 -20.27
CA PRO A 105 6.89 -5.23 -19.56
C PRO A 105 7.13 -5.29 -18.04
N TRP A 106 6.09 -5.04 -17.27
CA TRP A 106 6.17 -5.13 -15.82
C TRP A 106 6.55 -6.54 -15.36
N VAL A 107 7.44 -6.61 -14.38
CA VAL A 107 7.78 -7.84 -13.65
C VAL A 107 7.73 -7.57 -12.15
N PRO A 108 7.33 -8.55 -11.33
CA PRO A 108 7.29 -8.38 -9.89
C PRO A 108 8.69 -8.15 -9.34
N SER A 109 8.83 -7.15 -8.48
CA SER A 109 10.08 -6.90 -7.79
C SER A 109 10.34 -7.99 -6.74
N PRO A 110 11.58 -8.44 -6.57
CA PRO A 110 11.94 -9.43 -5.56
C PRO A 110 11.70 -8.89 -4.15
N ASN A 111 11.62 -9.79 -3.19
CA ASN A 111 11.68 -9.44 -1.79
C ASN A 111 12.99 -8.73 -1.46
N GLY A 112 12.97 -7.86 -0.46
CA GLY A 112 14.18 -7.25 0.06
C GLY A 112 15.14 -8.28 0.66
N SER A 113 16.38 -7.88 0.88
CA SER A 113 17.37 -8.71 1.57
C SER A 113 16.82 -9.18 2.92
N GLY A 114 16.98 -10.49 3.23
CA GLY A 114 16.36 -11.08 4.43
C GLY A 114 14.86 -11.38 4.30
N GLY A 115 14.31 -11.34 3.08
CA GLY A 115 12.97 -11.86 2.78
C GLY A 115 11.82 -10.88 3.01
N ALA A 116 12.09 -9.58 3.24
CA ALA A 116 11.04 -8.57 3.44
C ALA A 116 10.19 -8.41 2.18
N PRO A 117 8.91 -8.78 2.17
CA PRO A 117 8.08 -8.69 0.99
C PRO A 117 7.71 -7.24 0.67
N ARG A 118 7.62 -6.91 -0.62
CA ARG A 118 7.10 -5.62 -1.07
C ARG A 118 5.59 -5.67 -1.08
N GLN A 119 4.97 -4.91 -0.20
CA GLN A 119 3.55 -5.06 0.11
C GLN A 119 2.89 -3.72 0.41
N GLY A 120 1.59 -3.58 0.08
CA GLY A 120 0.77 -2.47 0.55
C GLY A 120 0.45 -2.58 2.05
N TRP A 121 0.37 -1.46 2.76
CA TRP A 121 -0.10 -1.34 4.15
C TRP A 121 -1.17 -0.24 4.25
N ILE A 122 -2.09 -0.38 5.19
CA ILE A 122 -3.14 0.62 5.41
C ILE A 122 -2.52 1.92 5.92
N ASN A 123 -2.94 3.05 5.36
CA ASN A 123 -2.46 4.40 5.69
C ASN A 123 -0.94 4.56 5.55
N ALA A 124 -0.34 3.85 4.60
CA ALA A 124 1.08 3.96 4.31
C ALA A 124 1.29 3.96 2.81
N ALA A 125 1.82 5.04 2.29
CA ALA A 125 2.29 5.08 0.92
C ALA A 125 3.47 4.13 0.72
N ASP A 126 3.68 3.73 -0.51
CA ASP A 126 4.80 2.88 -0.87
C ASP A 126 5.45 3.34 -2.18
N GLY A 127 6.71 3.03 -2.34
CA GLY A 127 7.49 3.39 -3.51
C GLY A 127 7.57 2.28 -4.57
N ASN A 128 6.61 1.36 -4.66
CA ASN A 128 6.67 0.19 -5.54
C ASN A 128 5.62 0.23 -6.64
N ILE A 129 5.86 -0.50 -7.73
CA ILE A 129 4.91 -0.77 -8.81
C ILE A 129 4.27 -2.13 -8.58
N TYR A 130 2.94 -2.20 -8.62
CA TYR A 130 2.17 -3.42 -8.35
C TYR A 130 1.23 -3.79 -9.49
N ARG A 131 0.80 -5.04 -9.48
CA ARG A 131 -0.33 -5.53 -10.25
C ARG A 131 -1.30 -6.22 -9.29
N LEU A 132 -2.24 -5.44 -8.75
CA LEU A 132 -3.17 -5.90 -7.73
C LEU A 132 -4.44 -5.03 -7.70
N TRP A 133 -5.46 -5.54 -7.02
CA TRP A 133 -6.62 -4.76 -6.65
C TRP A 133 -7.06 -5.10 -5.22
N PHE A 134 -7.82 -4.23 -4.61
CA PHE A 134 -8.40 -4.49 -3.31
C PHE A 134 -9.73 -3.77 -3.09
N PHE A 135 -10.55 -4.37 -2.24
CA PHE A 135 -11.70 -3.73 -1.63
C PHE A 135 -11.33 -3.18 -0.27
N THR A 136 -11.79 -1.96 0.01
CA THR A 136 -11.69 -1.31 1.30
C THR A 136 -13.04 -1.32 2.00
N PHE A 137 -13.03 -1.62 3.30
CA PHE A 137 -14.11 -1.35 4.23
C PHE A 137 -13.55 -0.55 5.39
N ALA A 138 -14.17 0.58 5.70
CA ALA A 138 -13.76 1.42 6.82
C ALA A 138 -14.96 1.86 7.63
N GLN A 139 -14.76 2.01 8.94
CA GLN A 139 -15.72 2.57 9.85
C GLN A 139 -15.02 3.58 10.75
N GLY A 140 -15.57 4.80 10.84
CA GLY A 140 -15.20 5.80 11.82
C GLY A 140 -16.23 5.87 12.94
N PHE A 141 -15.77 5.93 14.19
CA PHE A 141 -16.60 6.02 15.39
C PHE A 141 -16.57 7.43 15.95
N ASN A 142 -17.73 7.89 16.43
CA ASN A 142 -17.90 9.23 17.02
C ASN A 142 -17.33 10.34 16.14
N ASN A 143 -17.69 10.32 14.90
CA ASN A 143 -17.34 11.39 13.97
C ASN A 143 -18.15 12.66 14.33
N PRO A 144 -17.53 13.70 14.92
CA PRO A 144 -18.28 14.91 15.25
C PRO A 144 -18.76 15.63 13.99
N PRO A 145 -20.01 16.14 13.98
CA PRO A 145 -21.02 16.10 15.06
C PRO A 145 -22.01 14.93 14.95
N GLN A 146 -21.86 13.95 14.10
CA GLN A 146 -22.97 13.18 13.54
C GLN A 146 -22.93 11.66 13.74
N GLY A 147 -21.96 11.10 14.47
CA GLY A 147 -21.96 9.68 14.84
C GLY A 147 -21.00 8.83 14.00
N ASN A 148 -21.42 7.65 13.56
CA ASN A 148 -20.54 6.70 12.85
C ASN A 148 -20.62 6.86 11.33
N ALA A 149 -19.47 6.79 10.68
CA ALA A 149 -19.35 6.81 9.23
C ALA A 149 -18.88 5.43 8.70
N TYR A 150 -19.37 5.03 7.55
CA TYR A 150 -19.00 3.81 6.87
C TYR A 150 -18.53 4.14 5.45
N LEU A 151 -17.35 3.68 5.10
CA LEU A 151 -16.74 3.87 3.80
C LEU A 151 -16.41 2.53 3.19
N GLY A 152 -16.64 2.38 1.90
CA GLY A 152 -16.13 1.30 1.07
C GLY A 152 -15.35 1.88 -0.10
N GLY A 153 -14.65 1.02 -0.82
CA GLY A 153 -13.95 1.44 -2.03
C GLY A 153 -13.35 0.28 -2.78
N TYR A 154 -13.04 0.52 -4.04
CA TYR A 154 -12.30 -0.38 -4.90
C TYR A 154 -11.08 0.35 -5.44
N THR A 155 -9.93 -0.25 -5.29
CA THR A 155 -8.67 0.29 -5.81
C THR A 155 -8.01 -0.75 -6.69
N ILE A 156 -7.56 -0.33 -7.87
CA ILE A 156 -6.81 -1.15 -8.81
C ILE A 156 -5.49 -0.48 -9.16
N PHE A 157 -4.42 -1.27 -9.17
CA PHE A 157 -3.08 -0.92 -9.59
C PHE A 157 -2.81 -1.60 -10.93
N THR A 158 -2.58 -0.79 -11.95
CA THR A 158 -2.42 -1.26 -13.32
C THR A 158 -1.05 -0.82 -13.84
N PRO A 159 -0.05 -1.69 -13.86
CA PRO A 159 1.24 -1.38 -14.45
C PRO A 159 1.14 -1.36 -15.98
N PHE A 160 1.74 -0.38 -16.62
CA PHE A 160 1.87 -0.28 -18.07
C PHE A 160 3.26 -0.65 -18.57
N SER A 161 4.26 -0.51 -17.71
CA SER A 161 5.63 -0.92 -17.93
C SER A 161 6.32 -1.10 -16.58
N ARG A 162 7.61 -1.39 -16.58
CA ARG A 162 8.39 -1.45 -15.35
C ARG A 162 8.50 -0.09 -14.64
N ARG A 163 8.26 1.02 -15.35
CA ARG A 163 8.36 2.38 -14.77
C ARG A 163 7.02 3.08 -14.58
N ILE A 164 5.97 2.64 -15.25
CA ILE A 164 4.69 3.36 -15.23
C ILE A 164 3.59 2.48 -14.67
N GLU A 165 2.82 3.03 -13.76
CA GLU A 165 1.61 2.46 -13.19
C GLU A 165 0.51 3.52 -13.14
N LEU A 166 -0.72 3.09 -13.27
CA LEU A 166 -1.90 3.88 -12.93
C LEU A 166 -2.65 3.21 -11.77
N ILE A 167 -2.85 3.97 -10.71
CA ILE A 167 -3.74 3.57 -9.62
C ILE A 167 -5.07 4.27 -9.84
N THR A 168 -6.15 3.50 -9.85
CA THR A 168 -7.53 4.02 -9.91
C THR A 168 -8.24 3.67 -8.62
N ASN A 169 -8.78 4.68 -7.93
CA ASN A 169 -9.56 4.47 -6.72
C ASN A 169 -10.99 4.97 -6.92
N ILE A 170 -11.94 4.11 -6.61
CA ILE A 170 -13.38 4.35 -6.73
C ILE A 170 -14.00 4.22 -5.33
N PRO A 171 -14.16 5.32 -4.59
CA PRO A 171 -14.73 5.28 -3.25
C PRO A 171 -16.24 5.11 -3.33
N TYR A 172 -16.76 4.34 -2.38
CA TYR A 172 -18.16 4.07 -2.22
C TYR A 172 -18.57 4.30 -0.76
N VAL A 173 -19.40 5.28 -0.51
CA VAL A 173 -19.90 5.61 0.82
C VAL A 173 -21.19 4.87 1.08
N VAL A 174 -21.17 3.88 1.96
CA VAL A 174 -22.33 3.05 2.27
C VAL A 174 -23.30 3.79 3.19
N ARG A 175 -22.79 4.56 4.13
CA ARG A 175 -23.58 5.39 5.03
C ARG A 175 -22.72 6.53 5.52
N ASN A 176 -23.16 7.73 5.31
CA ASN A 176 -22.49 8.91 5.81
C ASN A 176 -23.37 9.61 6.84
N ASN A 177 -22.92 9.68 8.07
CA ASN A 177 -23.48 10.51 9.11
C ASN A 177 -22.61 11.77 9.29
N GLY A 178 -22.18 12.39 8.18
CA GLY A 178 -21.33 13.59 8.19
C GLY A 178 -19.85 13.37 7.90
N PHE A 179 -19.49 12.28 7.25
CA PHE A 179 -18.11 12.01 6.85
C PHE A 179 -17.88 12.44 5.40
N ASP A 180 -17.10 13.45 5.19
CA ASP A 180 -16.70 13.92 3.87
C ASP A 180 -15.49 13.12 3.41
N GLY A 181 -15.75 12.04 2.65
CA GLY A 181 -14.76 11.43 1.79
C GLY A 181 -13.48 10.92 2.46
N LEU A 182 -12.46 10.76 1.70
CA LEU A 182 -11.16 10.19 2.01
C LEU A 182 -10.51 10.76 3.28
N PRO A 183 -9.86 9.95 4.13
CA PRO A 183 -9.17 10.40 5.34
C PRO A 183 -8.01 11.38 5.08
N THR A 184 -7.78 11.76 3.85
CA THR A 184 -6.67 12.63 3.43
C THR A 184 -7.09 14.01 2.96
N ILE A 185 -8.40 14.31 2.83
CA ILE A 185 -8.85 15.57 2.22
C ILE A 185 -9.78 16.29 3.16
N ASP A 186 -9.32 17.42 3.63
CA ASP A 186 -9.94 18.50 4.39
C ASP A 186 -11.02 18.14 5.44
N PRO A 187 -10.73 18.26 6.75
CA PRO A 187 -11.70 18.02 7.84
C PRO A 187 -12.70 19.16 8.04
N GLN A 188 -12.77 20.17 7.20
CA GLN A 188 -13.40 21.44 7.56
C GLN A 188 -14.78 21.72 6.98
N GLU A 189 -15.32 20.91 6.07
CA GLU A 189 -16.69 21.11 5.57
C GLU A 189 -17.70 20.13 6.18
N SER A 190 -18.10 20.38 7.42
CA SER A 190 -19.23 19.71 8.04
C SER A 190 -20.55 20.42 7.69
N THR A 191 -21.17 20.01 6.61
CA THR A 191 -22.57 20.32 6.37
C THR A 191 -23.44 19.16 6.85
N SER A 192 -24.63 19.44 7.35
CA SER A 192 -25.58 18.48 7.94
C SER A 192 -26.07 17.47 6.89
N PHE A 193 -25.50 16.26 6.85
CA PHE A 193 -25.87 15.23 5.88
C PHE A 193 -26.87 14.22 6.44
N GLN A 194 -27.90 13.96 5.66
CA GLN A 194 -28.76 12.79 5.86
C GLN A 194 -27.98 11.54 5.37
N SER A 195 -28.19 10.39 6.04
CA SER A 195 -27.54 9.12 5.69
C SER A 195 -27.90 8.71 4.26
N GLN A 196 -26.98 8.83 3.34
CA GLN A 196 -27.15 8.42 1.95
C GLN A 196 -26.03 7.48 1.53
N THR A 197 -26.37 6.48 0.74
CA THR A 197 -25.41 5.65 0.02
C THR A 197 -25.06 6.33 -1.28
N THR A 198 -23.80 6.62 -1.53
CA THR A 198 -23.37 7.41 -2.68
C THR A 198 -21.97 7.02 -3.13
N PHE A 199 -21.66 7.29 -4.40
CA PHE A 199 -20.29 7.23 -4.89
C PHE A 199 -19.54 8.51 -4.51
N GLY A 200 -18.32 8.36 -4.04
CA GLY A 200 -17.38 9.47 -3.81
C GLY A 200 -16.65 9.87 -5.09
N ASP A 201 -15.75 10.81 -4.95
CA ASP A 201 -14.94 11.30 -6.08
C ASP A 201 -13.89 10.26 -6.47
N VAL A 202 -13.84 9.91 -7.76
CA VAL A 202 -12.85 8.98 -8.30
C VAL A 202 -11.49 9.67 -8.36
N SER A 203 -10.44 8.95 -8.00
CA SER A 203 -9.07 9.45 -8.18
C SER A 203 -8.26 8.56 -9.12
N PHE A 204 -7.37 9.22 -9.86
CA PHE A 204 -6.39 8.60 -10.73
C PHE A 204 -5.00 9.04 -10.27
N THR A 205 -4.11 8.07 -10.08
CA THR A 205 -2.73 8.36 -9.65
C THR A 205 -1.75 7.73 -10.63
N PRO A 206 -1.36 8.43 -11.70
CA PRO A 206 -0.18 8.04 -12.45
C PRO A 206 1.05 8.05 -11.52
N ARG A 207 1.82 6.98 -11.60
CA ARG A 207 3.03 6.75 -10.82
C ARG A 207 4.19 6.43 -11.73
N VAL A 208 5.35 6.99 -11.43
CA VAL A 208 6.62 6.72 -12.12
C VAL A 208 7.63 6.19 -11.13
N LEU A 209 8.20 5.04 -11.42
CA LEU A 209 9.32 4.46 -10.68
C LEU A 209 10.61 5.23 -11.01
N LEU A 210 11.15 5.94 -10.04
CA LEU A 210 12.38 6.73 -10.20
C LEU A 210 13.63 5.87 -9.99
N HIS A 211 13.59 5.02 -8.98
CA HIS A 211 14.72 4.19 -8.56
C HIS A 211 14.23 2.88 -7.97
N GLU A 212 14.90 1.80 -8.31
CA GLU A 212 14.62 0.49 -7.74
C GLU A 212 15.89 -0.35 -7.61
N THR A 213 16.12 -0.83 -6.41
CA THR A 213 17.07 -1.90 -6.09
C THR A 213 16.35 -2.96 -5.27
N GLN A 214 17.01 -4.01 -4.87
CA GLN A 214 16.40 -5.03 -4.01
C GLN A 214 15.91 -4.45 -2.67
N ASP A 215 16.59 -3.45 -2.11
CA ASP A 215 16.31 -2.93 -0.77
C ASP A 215 15.74 -1.51 -0.74
N LEU A 216 15.69 -0.82 -1.86
CA LEU A 216 15.17 0.54 -1.94
C LEU A 216 14.35 0.71 -3.21
N SER A 217 13.16 1.29 -3.07
CA SER A 217 12.36 1.76 -4.19
C SER A 217 11.85 3.17 -3.93
N LEU A 218 11.79 3.97 -4.97
CA LEU A 218 11.36 5.37 -4.95
C LEU A 218 10.45 5.66 -6.15
N THR A 219 9.28 6.24 -5.89
CA THR A 219 8.33 6.65 -6.92
C THR A 219 8.00 8.14 -6.82
N ALA A 220 7.68 8.73 -7.97
CA ALA A 220 6.94 9.99 -8.04
C ALA A 220 5.51 9.72 -8.48
N GLU A 221 4.57 10.40 -7.88
CA GLU A 221 3.14 10.19 -8.06
C GLU A 221 2.41 11.52 -8.21
N LEU A 222 1.33 11.51 -8.99
CA LEU A 222 0.41 12.64 -9.09
C LEU A 222 -1.02 12.13 -8.94
N THR A 223 -1.60 12.25 -7.76
CA THR A 223 -3.02 11.94 -7.61
C THR A 223 -3.86 13.10 -8.15
N VAL A 224 -4.78 12.77 -9.04
CA VAL A 224 -5.80 13.66 -9.59
C VAL A 224 -7.13 13.22 -9.01
N LEU A 225 -7.70 14.02 -8.12
CA LEU A 225 -9.05 13.82 -7.61
C LEU A 225 -10.02 14.52 -8.55
N THR A 226 -11.03 13.79 -9.02
CA THR A 226 -12.02 14.30 -9.99
C THR A 226 -13.39 14.45 -9.32
N PRO A 227 -14.14 15.52 -9.58
CA PRO A 227 -15.44 15.78 -8.97
C PRO A 227 -16.53 14.91 -9.62
N THR A 228 -16.40 13.60 -9.51
CA THR A 228 -17.30 12.61 -10.14
C THR A 228 -18.31 12.00 -9.17
N GLY A 229 -18.17 12.26 -7.89
CA GLY A 229 -19.04 11.75 -6.85
C GLY A 229 -20.45 12.33 -6.90
N SER A 230 -21.36 11.76 -6.15
CA SER A 230 -22.73 12.23 -6.01
C SER A 230 -22.84 13.23 -4.85
N ALA A 231 -23.55 14.34 -5.06
CA ALA A 231 -23.84 15.26 -3.96
C ALA A 231 -24.53 14.55 -2.77
N PRO A 232 -24.20 14.87 -1.53
CA PRO A 232 -23.42 16.00 -1.04
C PRO A 232 -21.91 15.77 -0.91
N VAL A 233 -21.42 14.61 -1.29
CA VAL A 233 -19.99 14.20 -1.14
C VAL A 233 -19.15 14.59 -2.36
N ALA A 234 -19.79 15.18 -3.36
CA ALA A 234 -19.16 15.49 -4.64
C ALA A 234 -18.66 16.93 -4.72
N GLY A 235 -17.67 17.14 -5.55
CA GLY A 235 -17.26 18.45 -6.01
C GLY A 235 -15.87 18.88 -5.58
N HIS A 236 -15.12 18.00 -4.96
CA HIS A 236 -13.73 18.30 -4.63
C HIS A 236 -12.83 17.87 -5.79
N SER A 237 -12.07 18.80 -6.32
CA SER A 237 -10.99 18.50 -7.25
C SER A 237 -9.67 18.96 -6.67
N ALA A 238 -8.68 18.08 -6.71
CA ALA A 238 -7.36 18.35 -6.18
C ALA A 238 -6.28 17.64 -7.00
N LEU A 239 -5.09 18.24 -6.98
CA LEU A 239 -3.86 17.62 -7.43
C LEU A 239 -2.98 17.34 -6.23
N VAL A 240 -2.47 16.10 -6.13
CA VAL A 240 -1.60 15.71 -5.03
C VAL A 240 -0.29 15.14 -5.59
N PRO A 241 0.67 16.00 -5.99
CA PRO A 241 2.01 15.53 -6.27
C PRO A 241 2.66 15.00 -5.00
N ASN A 242 3.27 13.80 -5.08
CA ASN A 242 4.01 13.24 -3.98
C ASN A 242 5.21 12.42 -4.45
N VAL A 243 6.13 12.15 -3.51
CA VAL A 243 7.23 11.22 -3.66
C VAL A 243 7.10 10.19 -2.54
N ALA A 244 7.11 8.92 -2.92
CA ALA A 244 7.00 7.80 -2.00
C ALA A 244 8.22 6.89 -2.06
N PHE A 245 8.53 6.23 -0.95
CA PHE A 245 9.64 5.29 -0.86
C PHE A 245 9.26 4.03 -0.08
N TRP A 246 9.97 2.96 -0.38
CA TRP A 246 10.04 1.72 0.37
C TRP A 246 11.50 1.39 0.63
N TYR A 247 11.86 1.06 1.86
CA TYR A 247 13.21 0.73 2.25
C TYR A 247 13.22 -0.48 3.19
N ASN A 248 13.93 -1.52 2.77
CA ASN A 248 14.21 -2.69 3.59
C ASN A 248 15.43 -2.42 4.47
N ILE A 249 15.25 -2.47 5.78
CA ILE A 249 16.35 -2.23 6.72
C ILE A 249 17.19 -3.49 6.92
N ALA A 250 16.57 -4.57 7.36
CA ALA A 250 17.15 -5.90 7.59
C ALA A 250 16.06 -6.85 8.14
N ASP A 251 16.25 -8.16 8.02
CA ASP A 251 15.50 -9.20 8.74
C ASP A 251 13.97 -9.03 8.73
N GLY A 252 13.42 -8.70 7.57
CA GLY A 252 11.99 -8.48 7.41
C GLY A 252 11.48 -7.11 7.89
N TRP A 253 12.34 -6.24 8.41
CA TRP A 253 11.99 -4.87 8.77
C TRP A 253 11.96 -3.93 7.57
N VAL A 254 10.88 -3.21 7.44
CA VAL A 254 10.66 -2.23 6.36
C VAL A 254 10.26 -0.89 6.95
N VAL A 255 10.84 0.17 6.39
CA VAL A 255 10.35 1.55 6.54
C VAL A 255 9.85 2.03 5.19
N ARG A 256 8.76 2.76 5.19
CA ARG A 256 8.16 3.31 3.99
C ARG A 256 7.46 4.64 4.31
N GLY A 257 7.22 5.44 3.30
CA GLY A 257 6.54 6.70 3.51
C GLY A 257 6.43 7.53 2.24
N ALA A 258 5.80 8.67 2.39
CA ALA A 258 5.67 9.66 1.33
C ALA A 258 5.58 11.08 1.90
N ILE A 259 5.88 12.02 1.05
CA ILE A 259 5.62 13.43 1.27
C ILE A 259 5.02 14.04 0.00
N GLY A 260 3.94 14.78 0.15
CA GLY A 260 3.23 15.42 -0.94
C GLY A 260 2.44 16.63 -0.50
N ASP A 261 1.90 17.37 -1.45
CA ASP A 261 1.07 18.55 -1.22
C ASP A 261 -0.30 18.35 -1.91
N SER A 262 -1.37 18.40 -1.14
CA SER A 262 -2.72 18.42 -1.69
C SER A 262 -3.10 19.84 -2.06
N ILE A 263 -3.22 20.09 -3.36
CA ILE A 263 -3.51 21.40 -3.95
C ILE A 263 -4.96 21.37 -4.43
N SER A 264 -5.85 22.07 -3.75
CA SER A 264 -7.24 22.22 -4.20
C SER A 264 -7.27 23.00 -5.53
N THR A 265 -7.99 22.49 -6.52
CA THR A 265 -8.15 23.13 -7.83
C THR A 265 -9.51 23.79 -8.01
N ALA A 266 -10.42 23.64 -7.04
CA ALA A 266 -11.74 24.26 -7.06
C ALA A 266 -12.04 24.94 -5.71
N GLY A 267 -12.56 26.17 -5.77
CA GLY A 267 -13.00 26.91 -4.59
C GLY A 267 -11.86 27.52 -3.76
N ASP A 268 -12.19 27.92 -2.53
CA ASP A 268 -11.25 28.51 -1.56
C ASP A 268 -10.45 27.46 -0.79
N GLY A 269 -10.33 26.25 -1.35
CA GLY A 269 -9.59 25.14 -0.76
C GLY A 269 -8.11 25.50 -0.59
N GLY A 270 -7.60 25.32 0.61
CA GLY A 270 -6.20 25.54 0.91
C GLY A 270 -5.30 24.39 0.46
N ASN A 271 -3.99 24.62 0.49
CA ASN A 271 -3.01 23.57 0.31
C ASN A 271 -2.77 22.84 1.64
N THR A 272 -2.56 21.52 1.55
CA THR A 272 -2.28 20.68 2.73
C THR A 272 -1.06 19.80 2.46
N LEU A 273 -0.02 19.98 3.26
CA LEU A 273 1.13 19.07 3.26
C LEU A 273 0.71 17.74 3.87
N ILE A 274 0.89 16.67 3.11
CA ILE A 274 0.64 15.29 3.53
C ILE A 274 1.99 14.62 3.76
N SER A 275 2.20 14.09 4.96
CA SER A 275 3.39 13.33 5.31
C SER A 275 2.98 11.97 5.84
N GLN A 276 3.58 10.92 5.33
CA GLN A 276 3.32 9.54 5.73
C GLN A 276 4.63 8.84 6.08
N LEU A 277 4.63 8.09 7.16
CA LEU A 277 5.74 7.24 7.57
C LEU A 277 5.17 5.97 8.18
N ALA A 278 5.72 4.83 7.81
CA ALA A 278 5.35 3.57 8.42
C ALA A 278 6.58 2.69 8.65
N ILE A 279 6.52 1.88 9.69
CA ILE A 279 7.50 0.85 10.01
C ILE A 279 6.78 -0.44 10.34
N GLY A 280 7.29 -1.55 9.87
CA GLY A 280 6.72 -2.88 10.14
C GLY A 280 7.72 -3.99 9.96
N GLN A 281 7.34 -5.17 10.43
CA GLN A 281 8.15 -6.38 10.31
C GLN A 281 7.30 -7.56 9.88
N THR A 282 7.82 -8.32 8.93
CA THR A 282 7.26 -9.61 8.50
C THR A 282 7.84 -10.71 9.39
N LEU A 283 6.96 -11.52 9.97
CA LEU A 283 7.30 -12.53 10.99
C LEU A 283 7.25 -13.96 10.46
N THR A 284 6.48 -14.21 9.43
CA THR A 284 6.25 -15.57 8.93
C THR A 284 6.61 -15.69 7.46
N ASP A 285 6.91 -16.91 7.07
CA ASP A 285 7.17 -17.24 5.68
C ASP A 285 5.90 -17.18 4.84
N HIS A 286 6.05 -16.91 3.54
CA HIS A 286 4.95 -16.78 2.58
C HIS A 286 4.01 -17.99 2.57
N ASN A 287 4.55 -19.20 2.72
CA ASN A 287 3.80 -20.46 2.57
C ASN A 287 3.08 -20.93 3.85
N VAL A 288 3.12 -20.17 4.92
CA VAL A 288 2.38 -20.52 6.16
C VAL A 288 0.88 -20.37 5.88
N PRO A 289 0.08 -21.43 5.98
CA PRO A 289 -1.34 -21.36 5.68
C PRO A 289 -2.06 -20.30 6.53
N LEU A 290 -2.82 -19.42 5.89
CA LEU A 290 -3.59 -18.31 6.47
C LEU A 290 -2.77 -17.22 7.17
N LEU A 291 -1.50 -17.47 7.47
CA LEU A 291 -0.60 -16.56 8.16
C LEU A 291 0.69 -16.32 7.36
N GLY A 292 0.65 -16.54 6.05
CA GLY A 292 1.79 -16.26 5.18
C GLY A 292 2.12 -14.77 5.16
N ASP A 293 3.40 -14.43 5.11
CA ASP A 293 3.88 -13.05 5.14
C ASP A 293 3.25 -12.22 6.26
N PHE A 294 2.94 -12.83 7.41
CA PHE A 294 2.30 -12.09 8.49
C PHE A 294 3.18 -10.92 8.93
N THR A 295 2.65 -9.74 8.70
CA THR A 295 3.35 -8.49 8.96
C THR A 295 2.53 -7.67 9.94
N TYR A 296 3.16 -7.16 11.00
CA TYR A 296 2.60 -6.08 11.81
C TYR A 296 3.30 -4.77 11.46
N TYR A 297 2.57 -3.67 11.53
CA TYR A 297 3.13 -2.36 11.19
C TYR A 297 2.43 -1.23 11.97
N PHE A 298 3.10 -0.09 11.99
CA PHE A 298 2.58 1.17 12.49
C PHE A 298 2.74 2.22 11.41
N SER A 299 1.62 2.84 11.01
CA SER A 299 1.61 3.92 10.03
C SER A 299 1.26 5.24 10.72
N PHE A 300 1.95 6.30 10.36
CA PHE A 300 1.71 7.67 10.79
C PHE A 300 1.34 8.49 9.57
N VAL A 301 0.23 9.21 9.67
CA VAL A 301 -0.20 10.19 8.65
C VAL A 301 -0.36 11.53 9.34
N ALA A 302 0.31 12.54 8.80
CA ALA A 302 0.18 13.91 9.25
C ALA A 302 -0.31 14.78 8.08
N ASN A 303 -1.40 15.51 8.31
CA ASN A 303 -1.95 16.50 7.38
C ASN A 303 -1.78 17.89 8.01
N THR A 304 -0.97 18.73 7.37
CA THR A 304 -0.64 20.09 7.85
C THR A 304 -1.19 21.10 6.86
N PRO A 305 -2.24 21.87 7.22
CA PRO A 305 -2.73 22.96 6.38
C PRO A 305 -1.62 24.01 6.16
N LEU A 306 -1.35 24.35 4.88
CA LEU A 306 -0.32 25.35 4.52
C LEU A 306 -0.93 26.73 4.28
N SER A 307 -2.18 26.80 3.83
CA SER A 307 -2.84 28.04 3.45
C SER A 307 -3.68 28.67 4.56
N ASN A 308 -4.06 27.89 5.55
CA ASN A 308 -4.91 28.31 6.67
C ASN A 308 -4.20 28.02 7.98
N SER A 309 -4.48 28.81 9.02
CA SER A 309 -3.96 28.58 10.38
C SER A 309 -4.61 27.39 11.10
N GLY A 310 -5.09 26.39 10.36
CA GLY A 310 -5.70 25.19 10.90
C GLY A 310 -4.68 24.31 11.64
N PRO A 311 -5.12 23.52 12.61
CA PRO A 311 -4.23 22.60 13.34
C PRO A 311 -3.83 21.40 12.45
N THR A 312 -2.59 20.94 12.62
CA THR A 312 -2.13 19.69 12.03
C THR A 312 -2.89 18.52 12.62
N SER A 313 -3.43 17.65 11.76
CA SER A 313 -3.96 16.36 12.18
C SER A 313 -2.89 15.28 12.08
N VAL A 314 -2.79 14.44 13.12
CA VAL A 314 -1.89 13.28 13.12
C VAL A 314 -2.68 12.04 13.50
N THR A 315 -2.55 11.01 12.70
CA THR A 315 -3.20 9.71 12.92
C THR A 315 -2.15 8.61 12.98
N LEU A 316 -2.22 7.75 13.97
CA LEU A 316 -1.47 6.51 14.09
C LEU A 316 -2.37 5.34 13.71
N THR A 317 -1.90 4.45 12.85
CA THR A 317 -2.62 3.23 12.47
C THR A 317 -1.75 2.01 12.76
N PRO A 318 -1.90 1.36 13.92
CA PRO A 318 -1.45 0.00 14.07
C PRO A 318 -2.22 -0.91 13.12
N GLY A 319 -1.52 -1.80 12.43
CA GLY A 319 -2.13 -2.68 11.45
C GLY A 319 -1.41 -4.00 11.31
N ILE A 320 -2.10 -4.93 10.67
CA ILE A 320 -1.60 -6.25 10.32
C ILE A 320 -1.89 -6.55 8.86
N ARG A 321 -1.09 -7.42 8.28
CA ARG A 321 -1.27 -7.99 6.96
C ARG A 321 -0.94 -9.47 6.98
N THR A 322 -1.69 -10.27 6.21
CA THR A 322 -1.43 -11.70 6.05
C THR A 322 -1.78 -12.17 4.64
N HIS A 323 -1.03 -13.15 4.14
CA HIS A 323 -1.33 -13.89 2.93
C HIS A 323 -2.24 -15.06 3.26
N LEU A 324 -3.39 -15.15 2.60
CA LEU A 324 -4.41 -16.18 2.83
C LEU A 324 -4.24 -17.40 1.92
N GLY A 325 -3.38 -17.28 0.90
CA GLY A 325 -3.17 -18.26 -0.17
C GLY A 325 -3.68 -17.77 -1.54
N ASN A 326 -3.14 -18.33 -2.62
CA ASN A 326 -3.52 -17.99 -3.99
C ASN A 326 -3.50 -16.48 -4.27
N ASP A 327 -2.47 -15.78 -3.80
CA ASP A 327 -2.27 -14.32 -3.92
C ASP A 327 -3.41 -13.47 -3.33
N TRP A 328 -4.22 -14.02 -2.43
CA TRP A 328 -5.16 -13.29 -1.62
C TRP A 328 -4.52 -12.83 -0.33
N TYR A 329 -4.80 -11.60 0.04
CA TYR A 329 -4.28 -10.99 1.26
C TYR A 329 -5.39 -10.32 2.04
N PHE A 330 -5.25 -10.35 3.36
CA PHE A 330 -6.11 -9.62 4.27
C PHE A 330 -5.29 -8.62 5.06
N LEU A 331 -5.80 -7.40 5.18
CA LEU A 331 -5.22 -6.35 5.99
C LEU A 331 -6.28 -5.82 6.95
N ALA A 332 -5.84 -5.50 8.16
CA ALA A 332 -6.65 -4.79 9.14
C ALA A 332 -5.83 -3.68 9.79
N GLY A 333 -6.46 -2.55 10.05
CA GLY A 333 -5.84 -1.42 10.73
C GLY A 333 -6.82 -0.64 11.58
N VAL A 334 -6.31 0.00 12.62
CA VAL A 334 -7.09 0.78 13.58
C VAL A 334 -6.55 2.22 13.62
N PRO A 335 -7.05 3.12 12.78
CA PRO A 335 -6.67 4.53 12.84
C PRO A 335 -7.07 5.17 14.17
N VAL A 336 -6.10 5.72 14.89
CA VAL A 336 -6.24 6.41 16.14
C VAL A 336 -5.71 7.84 15.97
N PRO A 337 -6.55 8.88 16.06
CA PRO A 337 -6.08 10.25 15.99
C PRO A 337 -5.26 10.58 17.23
N LEU A 338 -4.10 11.19 17.04
CA LEU A 338 -3.21 11.63 18.11
C LEU A 338 -3.42 13.12 18.48
N THR A 339 -4.09 13.87 17.60
CA THR A 339 -4.38 15.30 17.77
C THR A 339 -5.87 15.56 17.96
N GLU A 340 -6.22 16.78 18.39
CA GLU A 340 -7.63 17.20 18.51
C GLU A 340 -8.29 17.41 17.13
N ALA A 341 -7.51 17.86 16.15
CA ALA A 341 -7.93 17.88 14.75
C ALA A 341 -8.09 16.44 14.26
N ARG A 342 -9.33 15.96 14.20
CA ARG A 342 -9.63 14.58 13.85
C ARG A 342 -10.98 14.45 13.16
N VAL A 343 -11.07 13.48 12.30
CA VAL A 343 -12.29 13.12 11.57
C VAL A 343 -13.20 12.20 12.40
N ALA A 344 -12.61 11.31 13.18
CA ALA A 344 -13.30 10.38 14.07
C ALA A 344 -12.46 10.14 15.34
N ASP A 345 -13.09 9.65 16.41
CA ASP A 345 -12.37 9.28 17.65
C ASP A 345 -11.55 8.01 17.50
N LEU A 346 -11.99 7.12 16.66
CA LEU A 346 -11.37 5.83 16.34
C LEU A 346 -11.83 5.38 14.97
N GLY A 347 -11.02 4.63 14.27
CA GLY A 347 -11.42 3.99 13.01
C GLY A 347 -11.13 2.48 13.01
N MET A 348 -11.74 1.79 12.07
CA MET A 348 -11.38 0.45 11.66
C MET A 348 -11.31 0.41 10.13
N ILE A 349 -10.28 -0.21 9.58
CA ILE A 349 -10.10 -0.36 8.14
C ILE A 349 -9.74 -1.82 7.85
N PHE A 350 -10.38 -2.38 6.84
CA PHE A 350 -10.12 -3.73 6.35
C PHE A 350 -9.91 -3.68 4.84
N TRP A 351 -8.89 -4.38 4.35
CA TRP A 351 -8.68 -4.59 2.93
C TRP A 351 -8.68 -6.08 2.62
N PHE A 352 -9.39 -6.43 1.54
CA PHE A 352 -9.26 -7.71 0.87
C PHE A 352 -8.61 -7.46 -0.48
N MET A 353 -7.40 -7.97 -0.63
CA MET A 353 -6.52 -7.68 -1.75
C MET A 353 -6.21 -8.95 -2.53
N LYS A 354 -6.13 -8.83 -3.85
CA LYS A 354 -5.71 -9.87 -4.78
C LYS A 354 -4.61 -9.33 -5.68
N ALA A 355 -3.45 -9.99 -5.67
CA ALA A 355 -2.44 -9.84 -6.72
C ALA A 355 -2.75 -10.82 -7.87
N TRP A 356 -2.37 -10.50 -9.10
CA TRP A 356 -2.57 -11.39 -10.25
C TRP A 356 -1.39 -11.35 -11.22
#